data_96223a9a3ab37f8c9884dce2750a90ea
#
_entry.id   96223a9a3ab37f8c9884dce2750a90ea
#
_cell.length_a   1.000
_cell.length_b   1.000
_cell.length_c   1.000
_cell.angle_alpha   90.00
_cell.angle_beta   90.00
_cell.angle_gamma   90.00
#
_symmetry.space_group_name_H-M   'P 1'
#
loop_
_entity.id
_entity.type
_entity.pdbx_description
1 polymer ?
#
loop_
_entity_poly.entity_id
_entity_poly.type
_entity_poly.pdbx_seq_one_letter_code
_entity_poly.pdbx_strand_id
1 'polypeptide(L)'
;SEMCIRDSAWGYEPCGMEQIKSYKPSTNSISEGQVLTCPYPNDKAKLIVREMAEILMFRLTEKKLVTESITLEIGYDRENVDKGGYRGLTQTDRYGRTIPKAAHGTIRFDAPTNLGSTLINESAKLFERITDPALTVRRITLNANKVTPDEGIYQVDFFTDTKKLEKEKKLQQAMLGIKNKYGKNAVLKASSYEEGATMRQRNAQIGGHSAGGSD
;
A
#
# COMPACT_ATOMS: atom_id res chain seq x y z
N SER A 1 -24.16 -6.60 4.27
CA SER A 1 -25.41 -7.37 4.21
C SER A 1 -26.55 -6.43 4.59
N GLU A 2 -27.76 -6.68 4.07
CA GLU A 2 -28.94 -5.82 4.30
C GLU A 2 -29.28 -5.67 5.80
N MET A 3 -28.97 -6.66 6.60
CA MET A 3 -29.17 -6.64 8.06
C MET A 3 -28.35 -5.53 8.72
N CYS A 4 -27.07 -5.37 8.34
CA CYS A 4 -26.21 -4.32 8.93
C CYS A 4 -26.68 -2.91 8.58
N ILE A 5 -27.22 -2.70 7.37
CA ILE A 5 -27.73 -1.37 6.95
C ILE A 5 -28.98 -1.01 7.74
N ARG A 6 -29.89 -1.97 7.93
CA ARG A 6 -31.12 -1.78 8.69
C ARG A 6 -30.84 -1.50 10.16
N ASP A 7 -29.95 -2.28 10.78
CA ASP A 7 -29.61 -2.14 12.20
C ASP A 7 -28.94 -0.79 12.45
N SER A 8 -28.01 -0.36 11.59
CA SER A 8 -27.38 0.96 11.68
C SER A 8 -28.37 2.11 11.48
N ALA A 9 -29.38 1.95 10.60
CA ALA A 9 -30.42 2.95 10.39
C ALA A 9 -31.32 3.13 11.61
N TRP A 10 -31.48 2.09 12.43
CA TRP A 10 -32.23 2.13 13.70
C TRP A 10 -31.35 2.49 14.90
N GLY A 11 -30.07 2.78 14.67
CA GLY A 11 -29.12 3.10 15.75
C GLY A 11 -28.71 1.90 16.61
N TYR A 12 -28.98 0.69 16.15
CA TYR A 12 -28.55 -0.53 16.84
C TYR A 12 -27.13 -0.90 16.41
N GLU A 13 -26.18 -0.81 17.34
CA GLU A 13 -24.78 -1.21 17.15
C GLU A 13 -24.48 -2.36 18.12
N PRO A 14 -24.38 -3.61 17.63
CA PRO A 14 -24.11 -4.77 18.49
C PRO A 14 -22.68 -4.78 19.05
N CYS A 15 -21.77 -3.98 18.49
CA CYS A 15 -20.39 -3.90 18.93
C CYS A 15 -20.19 -2.73 19.90
N GLY A 16 -20.17 -3.02 21.19
CA GLY A 16 -19.94 -2.01 22.24
C GLY A 16 -18.46 -1.57 22.32
N MET A 17 -18.23 -0.44 22.99
CA MET A 17 -16.87 0.13 23.17
C MET A 17 -15.89 -0.83 23.86
N GLU A 18 -16.37 -1.70 24.76
CA GLU A 18 -15.54 -2.70 25.42
C GLU A 18 -15.05 -3.77 24.45
N GLN A 19 -15.91 -4.22 23.53
CA GLN A 19 -15.57 -5.17 22.49
C GLN A 19 -14.53 -4.57 21.52
N ILE A 20 -14.70 -3.30 21.14
CA ILE A 20 -13.74 -2.59 20.31
C ILE A 20 -12.37 -2.49 21.00
N LYS A 21 -12.36 -2.12 22.30
CA LYS A 21 -11.12 -1.99 23.08
C LYS A 21 -10.42 -3.33 23.34
N SER A 22 -11.19 -4.40 23.52
CA SER A 22 -10.67 -5.76 23.77
C SER A 22 -10.28 -6.51 22.49
N TYR A 23 -10.70 -6.02 21.32
CA TYR A 23 -10.42 -6.67 20.05
C TYR A 23 -8.90 -6.75 19.78
N LYS A 24 -8.40 -7.96 19.64
CA LYS A 24 -7.04 -8.23 19.18
C LYS A 24 -7.12 -8.85 17.79
N PRO A 25 -6.53 -8.22 16.76
CA PRO A 25 -6.49 -8.79 15.42
C PRO A 25 -5.86 -10.19 15.43
N SER A 26 -6.46 -11.13 14.72
CA SER A 26 -5.94 -12.49 14.58
C SER A 26 -4.68 -12.56 13.69
N THR A 27 -4.44 -11.51 12.90
CA THR A 27 -3.30 -11.42 11.99
C THR A 27 -2.60 -10.08 12.15
N ASN A 28 -1.27 -10.11 12.23
CA ASN A 28 -0.46 -8.90 12.25
C ASN A 28 -0.13 -8.50 10.80
N SER A 29 -0.90 -7.59 10.24
CA SER A 29 -0.66 -7.04 8.90
C SER A 29 -0.91 -5.54 8.87
N ILE A 30 -0.21 -4.84 7.98
CA ILE A 30 -0.45 -3.43 7.67
C ILE A 30 -0.73 -3.32 6.19
N SER A 31 -1.89 -2.74 5.85
CA SER A 31 -2.37 -2.61 4.49
C SER A 31 -2.38 -1.16 4.03
N GLU A 32 -1.97 -0.94 2.78
CA GLU A 32 -2.13 0.28 2.01
C GLU A 32 -2.98 -0.03 0.79
N GLY A 33 -4.06 0.71 0.58
CA GLY A 33 -4.94 0.59 -0.57
C GLY A 33 -5.15 1.92 -1.27
N GLN A 34 -5.24 1.88 -2.60
CA GLN A 34 -5.58 3.05 -3.41
C GLN A 34 -6.46 2.64 -4.59
N VAL A 35 -7.55 3.38 -4.79
CA VAL A 35 -8.31 3.40 -6.04
C VAL A 35 -7.86 4.64 -6.81
N LEU A 36 -7.41 4.43 -8.05
CA LEU A 36 -6.93 5.50 -8.91
C LEU A 36 -8.12 6.28 -9.48
N THR A 37 -7.95 7.58 -9.71
CA THR A 37 -9.02 8.47 -10.21
C THR A 37 -9.41 8.16 -11.66
N CYS A 38 -8.45 7.67 -12.45
CA CYS A 38 -8.65 7.23 -13.82
C CYS A 38 -7.87 5.93 -14.07
N PRO A 39 -8.07 5.22 -15.20
CA PRO A 39 -7.24 4.09 -15.59
C PRO A 39 -5.79 4.55 -15.81
N TYR A 40 -4.85 3.91 -15.13
CA TYR A 40 -3.42 4.21 -15.24
C TYR A 40 -2.72 3.20 -16.14
N PRO A 41 -1.88 3.64 -17.10
CA PRO A 41 -0.97 2.74 -17.79
C PRO A 41 0.05 2.13 -16.81
N ASN A 42 0.66 1.04 -17.22
CA ASN A 42 1.48 0.20 -16.35
C ASN A 42 2.66 0.95 -15.71
N ASP A 43 3.32 1.85 -16.45
CA ASP A 43 4.44 2.67 -15.99
C ASP A 43 4.02 3.62 -14.85
N LYS A 44 2.90 4.34 -15.03
CA LYS A 44 2.35 5.21 -13.98
C LYS A 44 1.85 4.42 -12.76
N ALA A 45 1.23 3.25 -12.99
CA ALA A 45 0.81 2.37 -11.89
C ALA A 45 2.01 1.86 -11.08
N LYS A 46 3.12 1.55 -11.72
CA LYS A 46 4.38 1.16 -11.05
C LYS A 46 4.91 2.27 -10.16
N LEU A 47 4.84 3.55 -10.61
CA LEU A 47 5.19 4.70 -9.77
C LEU A 47 4.36 4.73 -8.49
N ILE A 48 3.03 4.51 -8.59
CA ILE A 48 2.15 4.46 -7.42
C ILE A 48 2.51 3.32 -6.47
N VAL A 49 2.87 2.14 -6.98
CA VAL A 49 3.35 1.03 -6.14
C VAL A 49 4.58 1.43 -5.33
N ARG A 50 5.52 2.16 -5.92
CA ARG A 50 6.71 2.68 -5.23
C ARG A 50 6.35 3.71 -4.16
N GLU A 51 5.41 4.61 -4.43
CA GLU A 51 4.89 5.56 -3.46
C GLU A 51 4.19 4.84 -2.28
N MET A 52 3.37 3.83 -2.57
CA MET A 52 2.69 3.05 -1.53
C MET A 52 3.67 2.26 -0.66
N ALA A 53 4.73 1.70 -1.26
CA ALA A 53 5.79 1.02 -0.52
C ALA A 53 6.57 2.00 0.39
N GLU A 54 6.76 3.24 -0.04
CA GLU A 54 7.35 4.28 0.79
C GLU A 54 6.45 4.66 1.99
N ILE A 55 5.14 4.79 1.77
CA ILE A 55 4.19 5.03 2.86
C ILE A 55 4.20 3.86 3.85
N LEU A 56 4.21 2.63 3.35
CA LEU A 56 4.26 1.42 4.18
C LEU A 56 5.54 1.38 5.02
N MET A 57 6.70 1.73 4.43
CA MET A 57 7.97 1.85 5.13
C MET A 57 7.89 2.86 6.29
N PHE A 58 7.34 4.06 6.06
CA PHE A 58 7.18 5.06 7.12
C PHE A 58 6.25 4.57 8.23
N ARG A 59 5.15 3.89 7.92
CA ARG A 59 4.25 3.31 8.91
C ARG A 59 4.91 2.22 9.75
N LEU A 60 5.72 1.35 9.13
CA LEU A 60 6.49 0.35 9.85
C LEU A 60 7.53 0.99 10.76
N THR A 61 8.26 2.00 10.26
CA THR A 61 9.27 2.74 11.03
C THR A 61 8.66 3.47 12.23
N GLU A 62 7.53 4.16 12.04
CA GLU A 62 6.82 4.89 13.08
C GLU A 62 6.37 3.98 14.23
N LYS A 63 5.84 2.81 13.86
CA LYS A 63 5.35 1.81 14.83
C LYS A 63 6.46 0.90 15.37
N LYS A 64 7.72 1.09 14.94
CA LYS A 64 8.86 0.22 15.27
C LYS A 64 8.57 -1.25 14.96
N LEU A 65 8.12 -1.50 13.74
CA LEU A 65 7.74 -2.82 13.25
C LEU A 65 8.58 -3.20 12.03
N VAL A 66 8.70 -4.50 11.80
CA VAL A 66 9.28 -5.12 10.60
C VAL A 66 8.30 -6.11 10.00
N THR A 67 8.47 -6.44 8.72
CA THR A 67 7.63 -7.42 8.01
C THR A 67 8.47 -8.51 7.38
N GLU A 68 7.95 -9.75 7.38
CA GLU A 68 8.59 -10.90 6.71
C GLU A 68 8.21 -11.02 5.23
N SER A 69 7.09 -10.42 4.82
CA SER A 69 6.64 -10.53 3.43
C SER A 69 5.71 -9.39 3.04
N ILE A 70 5.67 -9.10 1.75
CA ILE A 70 4.71 -8.20 1.15
C ILE A 70 3.84 -8.94 0.14
N THR A 71 2.56 -8.58 0.09
CA THR A 71 1.61 -9.04 -0.92
C THR A 71 1.11 -7.85 -1.70
N LEU A 72 1.14 -7.96 -3.02
CA LEU A 72 0.63 -6.94 -3.94
C LEU A 72 -0.55 -7.52 -4.71
N GLU A 73 -1.65 -6.75 -4.76
CA GLU A 73 -2.83 -7.02 -5.55
C GLU A 73 -3.11 -5.84 -6.47
N ILE A 74 -3.32 -6.13 -7.76
CA ILE A 74 -3.56 -5.15 -8.81
C ILE A 74 -4.91 -5.43 -9.45
N GLY A 75 -5.85 -4.51 -9.26
CA GLY A 75 -7.14 -4.54 -9.94
C GLY A 75 -7.07 -3.72 -11.23
N TYR A 76 -7.38 -4.35 -12.34
CA TYR A 76 -7.41 -3.70 -13.64
C TYR A 76 -8.71 -2.92 -13.86
N ASP A 77 -8.65 -1.93 -14.75
CA ASP A 77 -9.85 -1.17 -15.11
C ASP A 77 -10.77 -1.97 -16.04
N ARG A 78 -12.07 -1.69 -15.92
CA ARG A 78 -13.12 -2.30 -16.74
C ARG A 78 -12.94 -1.98 -18.23
N GLU A 79 -12.42 -0.82 -18.57
CA GLU A 79 -12.22 -0.43 -19.97
C GLU A 79 -11.37 -1.42 -20.78
N ASN A 80 -10.49 -2.20 -20.11
CA ASN A 80 -9.72 -3.26 -20.77
C ASN A 80 -10.62 -4.35 -21.41
N VAL A 81 -11.81 -4.57 -20.84
CA VAL A 81 -12.81 -5.49 -21.38
C VAL A 81 -13.77 -4.77 -22.31
N ASP A 82 -14.27 -3.59 -21.93
CA ASP A 82 -15.27 -2.80 -22.67
C ASP A 82 -14.77 -2.37 -24.05
N LYS A 83 -13.47 -2.06 -24.20
CA LYS A 83 -12.85 -1.69 -25.50
C LYS A 83 -12.74 -2.88 -26.48
N GLY A 84 -13.05 -4.10 -26.02
CA GLY A 84 -12.95 -5.32 -26.82
C GLY A 84 -11.50 -5.80 -26.99
N GLY A 85 -11.38 -7.05 -27.43
CA GLY A 85 -10.05 -7.65 -27.69
C GLY A 85 -9.37 -8.30 -26.49
N TYR A 86 -9.81 -8.06 -25.25
CA TYR A 86 -9.29 -8.78 -24.08
C TYR A 86 -9.69 -10.25 -24.12
N ARG A 87 -8.72 -11.15 -24.11
CA ARG A 87 -8.91 -12.62 -24.16
C ARG A 87 -8.45 -13.33 -22.90
N GLY A 88 -8.05 -12.57 -21.86
CA GLY A 88 -7.59 -13.13 -20.60
C GLY A 88 -8.74 -13.54 -19.68
N LEU A 89 -8.39 -14.02 -18.51
CA LEU A 89 -9.36 -14.40 -17.48
C LEU A 89 -10.08 -13.16 -16.93
N THR A 90 -11.39 -13.27 -16.77
CA THR A 90 -12.23 -12.23 -16.19
C THR A 90 -12.81 -12.65 -14.85
N GLN A 91 -13.25 -11.68 -14.07
CA GLN A 91 -14.01 -11.87 -12.83
C GLN A 91 -15.14 -10.84 -12.76
N THR A 92 -16.14 -11.11 -11.94
CA THR A 92 -17.22 -10.16 -11.66
C THR A 92 -16.89 -9.37 -10.41
N ASP A 93 -16.97 -8.03 -10.49
CA ASP A 93 -16.79 -7.18 -9.33
C ASP A 93 -18.06 -7.14 -8.45
N ARG A 94 -17.99 -6.46 -7.30
CA ARG A 94 -19.12 -6.36 -6.35
C ARG A 94 -20.36 -5.64 -6.92
N TYR A 95 -20.22 -4.98 -8.06
CA TYR A 95 -21.31 -4.29 -8.75
C TYR A 95 -21.86 -5.10 -9.93
N GLY A 96 -21.47 -6.38 -10.09
CA GLY A 96 -21.89 -7.24 -11.19
C GLY A 96 -21.20 -6.95 -12.53
N ARG A 97 -20.13 -6.13 -12.56
CA ARG A 97 -19.44 -5.77 -13.79
C ARG A 97 -18.32 -6.75 -14.10
N THR A 98 -18.16 -7.10 -15.36
CA THR A 98 -17.04 -7.93 -15.83
C THR A 98 -15.77 -7.08 -15.91
N ILE A 99 -14.72 -7.53 -15.24
CA ILE A 99 -13.40 -6.90 -15.23
C ILE A 99 -12.33 -7.98 -15.45
N PRO A 100 -11.11 -7.62 -15.91
CA PRO A 100 -10.00 -8.56 -15.93
C PRO A 100 -9.74 -9.12 -14.53
N LYS A 101 -9.34 -10.40 -14.45
CA LYS A 101 -8.95 -11.01 -13.19
C LYS A 101 -7.79 -10.23 -12.57
N ALA A 102 -7.90 -9.88 -11.29
CA ALA A 102 -6.87 -9.16 -10.57
C ALA A 102 -5.54 -9.95 -10.56
N ALA A 103 -4.43 -9.24 -10.74
CA ALA A 103 -3.11 -9.81 -10.56
C ALA A 103 -2.75 -9.81 -9.07
N HIS A 104 -2.15 -10.90 -8.60
CA HIS A 104 -1.81 -11.09 -7.20
C HIS A 104 -0.46 -11.79 -7.07
N GLY A 105 0.34 -11.35 -6.10
CA GLY A 105 1.59 -12.02 -5.80
C GLY A 105 2.13 -11.65 -4.42
N THR A 106 3.02 -12.51 -3.92
CA THR A 106 3.70 -12.32 -2.63
C THR A 106 5.20 -12.50 -2.79
N ILE A 107 5.97 -11.68 -2.10
CA ILE A 107 7.42 -11.86 -1.89
C ILE A 107 7.65 -12.04 -0.40
N ARG A 108 8.48 -13.03 -0.05
CA ARG A 108 9.05 -13.22 1.28
C ARG A 108 10.45 -12.66 1.30
N PHE A 109 10.82 -12.03 2.40
CA PHE A 109 12.17 -11.57 2.66
C PHE A 109 12.96 -12.64 3.42
N ASP A 110 14.25 -12.69 3.19
CA ASP A 110 15.15 -13.63 3.90
C ASP A 110 15.23 -13.30 5.40
N ALA A 111 15.08 -12.02 5.74
CA ALA A 111 14.97 -11.55 7.12
C ALA A 111 13.86 -10.47 7.22
N PRO A 112 13.17 -10.38 8.39
CA PRO A 112 12.18 -9.34 8.62
C PRO A 112 12.79 -7.95 8.42
N THR A 113 12.09 -7.06 7.71
CA THR A 113 12.65 -5.77 7.32
C THR A 113 11.62 -4.64 7.34
N ASN A 114 12.11 -3.40 7.53
CA ASN A 114 11.41 -2.16 7.28
C ASN A 114 12.26 -1.17 6.45
N LEU A 115 13.29 -1.68 5.79
CA LEU A 115 14.16 -0.87 4.95
C LEU A 115 13.44 -0.41 3.69
N GLY A 116 13.47 0.90 3.45
CA GLY A 116 12.78 1.52 2.33
C GLY A 116 13.29 1.06 0.98
N SER A 117 14.61 0.92 0.82
CA SER A 117 15.21 0.42 -0.43
C SER A 117 14.70 -0.98 -0.77
N THR A 118 14.64 -1.88 0.21
CA THR A 118 14.15 -3.25 0.03
C THR A 118 12.66 -3.26 -0.32
N LEU A 119 11.82 -2.60 0.50
CA LEU A 119 10.38 -2.60 0.28
C LEU A 119 10.00 -2.00 -1.08
N ILE A 120 10.60 -0.86 -1.47
CA ILE A 120 10.29 -0.17 -2.72
C ILE A 120 10.75 -0.99 -3.93
N ASN A 121 11.97 -1.52 -3.89
CA ASN A 121 12.52 -2.27 -5.03
C ASN A 121 11.82 -3.62 -5.22
N GLU A 122 11.58 -4.36 -4.13
CA GLU A 122 10.92 -5.66 -4.21
C GLU A 122 9.43 -5.52 -4.56
N SER A 123 8.74 -4.46 -4.11
CA SER A 123 7.38 -4.15 -4.56
C SER A 123 7.32 -3.85 -6.05
N ALA A 124 8.29 -3.08 -6.57
CA ALA A 124 8.36 -2.75 -8.00
C ALA A 124 8.66 -3.99 -8.87
N LYS A 125 9.60 -4.86 -8.44
CA LYS A 125 9.89 -6.13 -9.12
C LYS A 125 8.68 -7.07 -9.10
N LEU A 126 7.98 -7.14 -7.95
CA LEU A 126 6.76 -7.94 -7.83
C LEU A 126 5.69 -7.45 -8.80
N PHE A 127 5.49 -6.13 -8.88
CA PHE A 127 4.57 -5.52 -9.82
C PHE A 127 4.88 -5.95 -11.27
N GLU A 128 6.12 -5.80 -11.71
CA GLU A 128 6.56 -6.21 -13.06
C GLU A 128 6.33 -7.70 -13.34
N ARG A 129 6.53 -8.54 -12.33
CA ARG A 129 6.38 -9.99 -12.46
C ARG A 129 4.93 -10.44 -12.61
N ILE A 130 3.98 -9.76 -11.94
CA ILE A 130 2.59 -10.23 -11.87
C ILE A 130 1.64 -9.51 -12.82
N THR A 131 2.01 -8.32 -13.34
CA THR A 131 1.11 -7.52 -14.16
C THR A 131 1.28 -7.77 -15.65
N ASP A 132 0.17 -7.63 -16.37
CA ASP A 132 0.17 -7.52 -17.83
C ASP A 132 0.37 -6.04 -18.21
N PRO A 133 1.49 -5.67 -18.87
CA PRO A 133 1.80 -4.29 -19.23
C PRO A 133 0.83 -3.67 -20.24
N ALA A 134 0.03 -4.49 -20.94
CA ALA A 134 -0.96 -4.01 -21.90
C ALA A 134 -2.25 -3.51 -21.23
N LEU A 135 -2.45 -3.83 -19.93
CA LEU A 135 -3.68 -3.52 -19.22
C LEU A 135 -3.53 -2.25 -18.37
N THR A 136 -4.59 -1.45 -18.36
CA THR A 136 -4.68 -0.29 -17.45
C THR A 136 -5.13 -0.72 -16.06
N VAL A 137 -4.51 -0.09 -15.05
CA VAL A 137 -4.71 -0.39 -13.63
C VAL A 137 -5.71 0.60 -13.03
N ARG A 138 -6.59 0.11 -12.15
CA ARG A 138 -7.57 0.92 -11.41
C ARG A 138 -7.41 0.87 -9.91
N ARG A 139 -6.90 -0.22 -9.38
CA ARG A 139 -6.76 -0.45 -7.94
C ARG A 139 -5.43 -1.09 -7.61
N ILE A 140 -4.82 -0.63 -6.53
CA ILE A 140 -3.58 -1.18 -6.00
C ILE A 140 -3.76 -1.42 -4.52
N THR A 141 -3.42 -2.60 -4.04
CA THR A 141 -3.37 -2.93 -2.61
C THR A 141 -2.02 -3.55 -2.29
N LEU A 142 -1.33 -3.00 -1.31
CA LEU A 142 -0.03 -3.48 -0.83
C LEU A 142 -0.14 -3.80 0.65
N ASN A 143 0.18 -5.04 1.01
CA ASN A 143 0.08 -5.53 2.39
C ASN A 143 1.45 -5.96 2.89
N ALA A 144 1.85 -5.47 4.06
CA ALA A 144 2.91 -6.06 4.87
C ALA A 144 2.29 -7.14 5.75
N ASN A 145 2.82 -8.37 5.68
CA ASN A 145 2.29 -9.51 6.42
C ASN A 145 3.31 -9.97 7.46
N LYS A 146 2.81 -10.71 8.47
CA LYS A 146 3.63 -11.20 9.58
C LYS A 146 4.48 -10.08 10.19
N VAL A 147 3.79 -9.02 10.54
CA VAL A 147 4.41 -7.83 11.12
C VAL A 147 4.73 -8.11 12.58
N THR A 148 5.98 -7.88 12.97
CA THR A 148 6.52 -8.09 14.32
C THR A 148 7.26 -6.84 14.82
N PRO A 149 7.47 -6.68 16.14
CA PRO A 149 8.31 -5.61 16.68
C PRO A 149 9.73 -5.65 16.08
N ASP A 150 10.30 -4.48 15.82
CA ASP A 150 11.70 -4.32 15.41
C ASP A 150 12.60 -4.43 16.65
N GLU A 151 13.11 -5.63 16.93
CA GLU A 151 14.00 -5.90 18.05
C GLU A 151 15.44 -5.42 17.80
N GLY A 152 15.70 -4.84 16.63
CA GLY A 152 17.05 -4.38 16.27
C GLY A 152 18.03 -5.52 15.94
N ILE A 153 17.56 -6.77 15.97
CA ILE A 153 18.35 -7.93 15.63
C ILE A 153 18.21 -8.19 14.13
N TYR A 154 19.30 -7.98 13.39
CA TYR A 154 19.32 -8.28 11.95
C TYR A 154 20.26 -9.43 11.71
N GLN A 155 19.77 -10.46 11.04
CA GLN A 155 20.63 -11.47 10.48
C GLN A 155 21.42 -10.82 9.33
N VAL A 156 22.66 -10.50 9.60
CA VAL A 156 23.56 -9.87 8.63
C VAL A 156 24.32 -10.98 7.93
N ASP A 157 24.15 -11.08 6.63
CA ASP A 157 25.00 -11.94 5.80
C ASP A 157 26.40 -11.31 5.69
N PHE A 158 27.45 -12.12 5.51
CA PHE A 158 28.84 -11.68 5.42
C PHE A 158 29.08 -10.64 4.31
N PHE A 159 28.19 -10.58 3.33
CA PHE A 159 28.23 -9.63 2.21
C PHE A 159 27.40 -8.36 2.42
N THR A 160 26.69 -8.25 3.53
CA THR A 160 25.81 -7.11 3.79
C THR A 160 26.59 -5.95 4.40
N ASP A 161 26.59 -4.80 3.72
CA ASP A 161 27.18 -3.56 4.24
C ASP A 161 26.32 -2.99 5.38
N THR A 162 26.66 -3.36 6.61
CA THR A 162 25.97 -2.93 7.83
C THR A 162 25.95 -1.41 7.99
N LYS A 163 27.04 -0.72 7.58
CA LYS A 163 27.14 0.75 7.66
C LYS A 163 26.13 1.41 6.74
N LYS A 164 25.90 0.84 5.56
CA LYS A 164 24.90 1.33 4.60
C LYS A 164 23.49 1.15 5.16
N LEU A 165 23.18 0.01 5.77
CA LEU A 165 21.89 -0.25 6.39
C LEU A 165 21.59 0.69 7.55
N GLU A 166 22.57 0.91 8.44
CA GLU A 166 22.42 1.85 9.55
C GLU A 166 22.22 3.29 9.05
N LYS A 167 22.95 3.69 8.02
CA LYS A 167 22.78 5.01 7.40
C LYS A 167 21.39 5.18 6.82
N GLU A 168 20.88 4.16 6.12
CA GLU A 168 19.52 4.19 5.57
C GLU A 168 18.45 4.29 6.66
N LYS A 169 18.57 3.51 7.74
CA LYS A 169 17.66 3.59 8.89
C LYS A 169 17.68 4.95 9.56
N LYS A 170 18.87 5.51 9.79
CA LYS A 170 18.99 6.87 10.35
C LYS A 170 18.34 7.93 9.46
N LEU A 171 18.51 7.78 8.15
CA LEU A 171 17.87 8.68 7.18
C LEU A 171 16.33 8.53 7.21
N GLN A 172 15.81 7.31 7.22
CA GLN A 172 14.36 7.06 7.33
C GLN A 172 13.75 7.68 8.59
N GLN A 173 14.45 7.51 9.74
CA GLN A 173 14.01 8.09 11.00
C GLN A 173 14.06 9.63 10.98
N ALA A 174 15.10 10.22 10.40
CA ALA A 174 15.20 11.67 10.24
C ALA A 174 14.09 12.23 9.34
N MET A 175 13.84 11.58 8.21
CA MET A 175 12.73 11.95 7.30
C MET A 175 11.37 11.84 7.99
N LEU A 176 11.14 10.78 8.76
CA LEU A 176 9.92 10.61 9.55
C LEU A 176 9.77 11.71 10.58
N GLY A 177 10.84 12.06 11.31
CA GLY A 177 10.86 13.16 12.26
C GLY A 177 10.48 14.51 11.62
N ILE A 178 11.01 14.80 10.43
CA ILE A 178 10.65 16.02 9.67
C ILE A 178 9.17 15.97 9.25
N LYS A 179 8.69 14.83 8.72
CA LYS A 179 7.28 14.66 8.32
C LYS A 179 6.31 14.83 9.50
N ASN A 180 6.66 14.31 10.66
CA ASN A 180 5.84 14.46 11.88
C ASN A 180 5.82 15.90 12.41
N LYS A 181 6.92 16.63 12.28
CA LYS A 181 7.01 18.01 12.76
C LYS A 181 6.43 19.05 11.81
N TYR A 182 6.65 18.89 10.51
CA TYR A 182 6.34 19.89 9.49
C TYR A 182 5.28 19.45 8.48
N GLY A 183 4.69 18.26 8.68
CA GLY A 183 3.67 17.68 7.81
C GLY A 183 4.21 16.68 6.78
N LYS A 184 3.31 15.82 6.30
CA LYS A 184 3.65 14.68 5.44
C LYS A 184 4.32 15.07 4.10
N ASN A 185 4.09 16.29 3.62
CA ASN A 185 4.66 16.81 2.38
C ASN A 185 5.96 17.59 2.58
N ALA A 186 6.48 17.73 3.82
CA ALA A 186 7.71 18.48 4.10
C ALA A 186 8.96 17.88 3.44
N VAL A 187 9.00 16.56 3.27
CA VAL A 187 10.07 15.85 2.55
C VAL A 187 9.44 14.84 1.61
N LEU A 188 9.70 14.96 0.32
CA LEU A 188 9.24 14.06 -0.73
C LEU A 188 10.40 13.66 -1.63
N LYS A 189 10.30 12.49 -2.26
CA LYS A 189 11.22 12.09 -3.32
C LYS A 189 10.90 12.84 -4.62
N ALA A 190 11.89 13.02 -5.48
CA ALA A 190 11.69 13.64 -6.79
C ALA A 190 10.60 12.92 -7.62
N SER A 191 10.51 11.60 -7.51
CA SER A 191 9.47 10.80 -8.17
C SER A 191 8.04 11.17 -7.77
N SER A 192 7.82 11.76 -6.61
CA SER A 192 6.49 12.26 -6.21
C SER A 192 6.04 13.55 -6.93
N TYR A 193 6.90 14.07 -7.84
CA TYR A 193 6.59 15.19 -8.74
C TYR A 193 6.44 14.75 -10.19
N GLU A 194 6.64 13.47 -10.50
CA GLU A 194 6.43 12.93 -11.84
C GLU A 194 4.94 12.91 -12.19
N GLU A 195 4.66 12.90 -13.49
CA GLU A 195 3.30 12.82 -14.01
C GLU A 195 2.65 11.50 -13.58
N GLY A 196 1.49 11.59 -12.95
CA GLY A 196 0.78 10.44 -12.39
C GLY A 196 1.09 10.13 -10.92
N ALA A 197 2.08 10.78 -10.30
CA ALA A 197 2.34 10.64 -8.86
C ALA A 197 1.15 11.15 -8.03
N THR A 198 0.81 10.44 -6.96
CA THR A 198 -0.36 10.75 -6.11
C THR A 198 -0.01 11.06 -4.66
N MET A 199 1.24 10.88 -4.24
CA MET A 199 1.64 11.01 -2.84
C MET A 199 1.29 12.36 -2.25
N ARG A 200 1.53 13.45 -2.96
CA ARG A 200 1.26 14.80 -2.47
C ARG A 200 -0.23 15.01 -2.18
N GLN A 201 -1.08 14.58 -3.12
CA GLN A 201 -2.54 14.66 -2.98
C GLN A 201 -3.03 13.74 -1.86
N ARG A 202 -2.54 12.51 -1.78
CA ARG A 202 -2.91 11.56 -0.70
C ARG A 202 -2.54 12.06 0.67
N ASN A 203 -1.39 12.70 0.83
CA ASN A 203 -0.95 13.26 2.10
C ASN A 203 -1.86 14.40 2.60
N ALA A 204 -2.57 15.08 1.70
CA ALA A 204 -3.55 16.12 2.03
C ALA A 204 -4.95 15.56 2.33
N GLN A 205 -5.19 14.26 2.11
CA GLN A 205 -6.49 13.63 2.38
C GLN A 205 -6.63 13.26 3.86
N ILE A 206 -7.86 13.36 4.37
CA ILE A 206 -8.27 12.88 5.69
C ILE A 206 -9.16 11.66 5.49
N GLY A 207 -8.74 10.49 6.00
CA GLY A 207 -9.53 9.25 5.87
C GLY A 207 -9.76 8.77 4.43
N GLY A 208 -8.88 9.14 3.49
CA GLY A 208 -9.00 8.78 2.07
C GLY A 208 -9.90 9.69 1.24
N HIS A 209 -10.46 10.74 1.85
CA HIS A 209 -11.27 11.76 1.18
C HIS A 209 -10.54 13.11 1.21
N SER A 210 -10.66 13.90 0.14
CA SER A 210 -10.25 15.31 0.21
C SER A 210 -11.19 16.00 1.21
N ALA A 211 -10.63 16.52 2.31
CA ALA A 211 -11.34 17.51 3.11
C ALA A 211 -11.69 18.64 2.14
N GLY A 212 -12.98 18.98 2.01
CA GLY A 212 -13.43 20.00 1.10
C GLY A 212 -12.57 21.26 1.26
N GLY A 213 -11.60 21.40 0.38
CA GLY A 213 -10.83 22.61 0.22
C GLY A 213 -11.69 23.51 -0.64
N SER A 214 -12.17 24.59 -0.06
CA SER A 214 -12.56 25.77 -0.81
C SER A 214 -11.45 26.11 -1.79
N ASP A 215 -11.81 26.28 -3.04
CA ASP A 215 -11.01 26.89 -4.10
C ASP A 215 -10.32 28.18 -3.66
#